data_cd715446a514d4865ca1dabf7b0bba56
#
_entry.id   cd715446a514d4865ca1dabf7b0bba56
#
_cell.length_a   1.000
_cell.length_b   1.000
_cell.length_c   1.000
_cell.angle_alpha   90.00
_cell.angle_beta   90.00
_cell.angle_gamma   90.00
#
_symmetry.space_group_name_H-M   'P 1'
#
loop_
_entity.id
_entity.type
_entity.pdbx_description
1 polymer ?
#
loop_
_entity_poly.entity_id
_entity_poly.type
_entity_poly.pdbx_seq_one_letter_code
_entity_poly.pdbx_strand_id
1 'polypeptide(L)'
;MGGHSDSPRQGYRIRKGVRAEVNNGKRTLECEAENLSRSGVLLVGDLQGQPEETMELALIPPTGSLTLRLSGRVIRVEPGPGGQGVRMALEFVNLDDSRRGAIEVFVARLLEAPSATPFDHLKPGAPPQEIKKALEAIPLAQRIAMSSRAPLKDREILRLDTNPAVLDALARNPGFGVEEARALAVSAYLLPGTLDALANDLRFKDDEAVRMAVAVHPRVSPPTAEKVTANFRVPQLKKLLAKPGLSQALREKLFRRTQR
;
A
#
# COMPACT_ATOMS: atom_id res chain seq x y z
N MET A 1 35.85 -2.42 37.96
CA MET A 1 34.43 -2.74 38.17
C MET A 1 33.60 -1.86 37.25
N GLY A 2 33.27 -2.31 36.08
CA GLY A 2 32.46 -1.58 35.09
C GLY A 2 31.19 -2.41 34.84
N GLY A 3 30.09 -2.00 35.44
CA GLY A 3 28.80 -2.63 35.23
C GLY A 3 28.28 -2.40 33.84
N HIS A 4 28.17 -3.45 33.04
CA HIS A 4 27.37 -3.47 31.86
C HIS A 4 25.89 -3.42 32.28
N SER A 5 25.23 -2.28 32.06
CA SER A 5 23.80 -2.17 32.18
C SER A 5 23.13 -2.95 31.06
N ASP A 6 22.65 -4.12 31.40
CA ASP A 6 21.79 -4.95 30.53
C ASP A 6 20.41 -4.27 30.44
N SER A 7 20.27 -3.31 29.53
CA SER A 7 18.95 -2.80 29.16
C SER A 7 18.17 -3.91 28.46
N PRO A 8 16.94 -4.21 28.89
CA PRO A 8 16.14 -5.25 28.26
C PRO A 8 15.93 -4.88 26.79
N ARG A 9 16.51 -5.69 25.90
CA ARG A 9 16.35 -5.57 24.46
C ARG A 9 14.88 -5.74 24.11
N GLN A 10 14.16 -4.64 23.99
CA GLN A 10 12.81 -4.62 23.40
C GLN A 10 12.92 -4.90 21.90
N GLY A 11 13.18 -6.15 21.54
CA GLY A 11 13.26 -6.62 20.18
C GLY A 11 11.98 -7.35 19.79
N TYR A 12 11.22 -6.77 18.89
CA TYR A 12 10.17 -7.51 18.20
C TYR A 12 10.84 -8.60 17.35
N ARG A 13 10.55 -9.87 17.64
CA ARG A 13 11.05 -11.00 16.86
C ARG A 13 10.09 -11.30 15.73
N ILE A 14 10.36 -10.77 14.54
CA ILE A 14 9.59 -11.05 13.34
C ILE A 14 10.16 -12.30 12.69
N ARG A 15 9.40 -13.39 12.69
CA ARG A 15 9.76 -14.68 12.09
C ARG A 15 8.99 -14.89 10.78
N LYS A 16 9.07 -14.01 9.79
CA LYS A 16 8.34 -14.25 8.53
C LYS A 16 9.08 -13.67 7.34
N GLY A 17 9.64 -14.57 6.51
CA GLY A 17 9.79 -14.43 5.06
C GLY A 17 10.26 -13.08 4.52
N VAL A 18 11.04 -12.31 5.29
CA VAL A 18 11.68 -11.10 4.82
C VAL A 18 12.94 -11.54 4.07
N ARG A 19 12.93 -11.35 2.75
CA ARG A 19 14.14 -11.53 1.96
C ARG A 19 15.10 -10.37 2.23
N ALA A 20 16.38 -10.66 2.17
CA ALA A 20 17.41 -9.63 2.27
C ALA A 20 18.42 -9.80 1.14
N GLU A 21 18.90 -8.68 0.64
CA GLU A 21 20.05 -8.60 -0.25
C GLU A 21 21.17 -7.92 0.52
N VAL A 22 22.35 -8.53 0.59
CA VAL A 22 23.53 -8.02 1.26
C VAL A 22 24.61 -7.76 0.22
N ASN A 23 25.13 -6.53 0.18
CA ASN A 23 26.24 -6.16 -0.66
C ASN A 23 27.49 -5.92 0.19
N ASN A 24 28.51 -6.73 -0.03
CA ASN A 24 29.82 -6.62 0.64
C ASN A 24 30.87 -5.84 -0.16
N GLY A 25 30.43 -5.02 -1.12
CA GLY A 25 31.32 -4.26 -2.01
C GLY A 25 31.88 -5.06 -3.20
N LYS A 26 31.74 -6.38 -3.21
CA LYS A 26 32.17 -7.28 -4.31
C LYS A 26 31.01 -7.91 -5.06
N ARG A 27 29.99 -8.31 -4.33
CA ARG A 27 28.79 -8.97 -4.89
C ARG A 27 27.59 -8.75 -3.99
N THR A 28 26.41 -8.89 -4.56
CA THR A 28 25.13 -8.93 -3.83
C THR A 28 24.75 -10.39 -3.60
N LEU A 29 24.43 -10.75 -2.36
CA LEU A 29 24.03 -12.08 -1.92
C LEU A 29 22.59 -12.03 -1.44
N GLU A 30 21.77 -12.96 -1.88
CA GLU A 30 20.39 -13.13 -1.40
C GLU A 30 20.38 -14.02 -0.15
N CYS A 31 19.58 -13.63 0.84
CA CYS A 31 19.42 -14.35 2.10
C CYS A 31 18.05 -14.07 2.74
N GLU A 32 17.79 -14.66 3.88
CA GLU A 32 16.55 -14.44 4.64
C GLU A 32 16.85 -13.77 5.98
N ALA A 33 15.98 -12.86 6.39
CA ALA A 33 16.01 -12.28 7.72
C ALA A 33 15.23 -13.20 8.68
N GLU A 34 15.95 -13.90 9.56
CA GLU A 34 15.35 -14.72 10.61
C GLU A 34 14.78 -13.89 11.75
N ASN A 35 15.40 -12.74 12.01
CA ASN A 35 15.00 -11.85 13.12
C ASN A 35 15.34 -10.39 12.76
N LEU A 36 14.41 -9.48 13.03
CA LEU A 36 14.58 -8.04 12.80
C LEU A 36 14.16 -7.26 14.05
N SER A 37 14.94 -6.24 14.37
CA SER A 37 14.67 -5.29 15.46
C SER A 37 14.91 -3.85 15.00
N ARG A 38 14.67 -2.88 15.87
CA ARG A 38 14.97 -1.46 15.60
C ARG A 38 16.47 -1.19 15.41
N SER A 39 17.33 -2.03 15.96
CA SER A 39 18.79 -1.81 16.00
C SER A 39 19.57 -2.77 15.12
N GLY A 40 18.94 -3.82 14.57
CA GLY A 40 19.70 -4.79 13.78
C GLY A 40 18.84 -5.93 13.23
N VAL A 41 19.50 -6.81 12.49
CA VAL A 41 18.91 -7.95 11.81
C VAL A 41 19.78 -9.20 11.96
N LEU A 42 19.14 -10.38 12.08
CA LEU A 42 19.80 -11.67 11.98
C LEU A 42 19.47 -12.27 10.60
N LEU A 43 20.46 -12.46 9.78
CA LEU A 43 20.36 -13.02 8.44
C LEU A 43 20.80 -14.48 8.41
N VAL A 44 20.19 -15.27 7.53
CA VAL A 44 20.54 -16.68 7.28
C VAL A 44 20.66 -16.88 5.78
N GLY A 45 21.76 -17.49 5.34
CA GLY A 45 22.00 -17.76 3.92
C GLY A 45 23.45 -18.14 3.64
N ASP A 46 23.80 -18.16 2.36
CA ASP A 46 25.20 -18.34 1.94
C ASP A 46 25.93 -16.99 1.97
N LEU A 47 26.16 -16.50 3.20
CA LEU A 47 26.72 -15.20 3.48
C LEU A 47 28.23 -15.27 3.72
N GLN A 48 28.92 -14.20 3.36
CA GLN A 48 30.36 -14.05 3.62
C GLN A 48 30.60 -12.67 4.25
N GLY A 49 31.26 -12.65 5.41
CA GLY A 49 31.63 -11.43 6.12
C GLY A 49 32.39 -11.74 7.38
N GLN A 50 33.08 -10.74 7.90
CA GLN A 50 33.83 -10.84 9.15
C GLN A 50 33.25 -9.84 10.17
N PRO A 51 33.39 -10.12 11.49
CA PRO A 51 33.03 -9.15 12.51
C PRO A 51 33.65 -7.78 12.23
N GLU A 52 32.93 -6.71 12.56
CA GLU A 52 33.26 -5.30 12.33
C GLU A 52 33.20 -4.83 10.86
N GLU A 53 32.99 -5.72 9.91
CA GLU A 53 32.76 -5.33 8.51
C GLU A 53 31.43 -4.63 8.33
N THR A 54 31.39 -3.54 7.55
CA THR A 54 30.14 -2.83 7.23
C THR A 54 29.65 -3.26 5.85
N MET A 55 28.37 -3.58 5.77
CA MET A 55 27.70 -4.04 4.55
C MET A 55 26.44 -3.22 4.27
N GLU A 56 26.15 -3.01 2.99
CA GLU A 56 24.87 -2.47 2.56
C GLU A 56 23.84 -3.60 2.49
N LEU A 57 22.65 -3.34 3.03
CA LEU A 57 21.56 -4.31 3.02
C LEU A 57 20.27 -3.70 2.51
N ALA A 58 19.50 -4.50 1.79
CA ALA A 58 18.14 -4.19 1.38
C ALA A 58 17.20 -5.26 1.94
N LEU A 59 16.27 -4.85 2.81
CA LEU A 59 15.24 -5.73 3.37
C LEU A 59 13.97 -5.63 2.52
N ILE A 60 13.49 -6.76 2.03
CA ILE A 60 12.37 -6.86 1.09
C ILE A 60 11.24 -7.62 1.77
N PRO A 61 10.10 -6.98 2.08
CA PRO A 61 8.98 -7.64 2.72
C PRO A 61 8.31 -8.64 1.78
N PRO A 62 7.57 -9.65 2.29
CA PRO A 62 6.88 -10.63 1.46
C PRO A 62 5.89 -10.02 0.45
N THR A 63 5.32 -8.86 0.76
CA THR A 63 4.35 -8.15 -0.08
C THR A 63 4.98 -7.16 -1.07
N GLY A 64 6.30 -7.13 -1.19
CA GLY A 64 7.01 -6.50 -2.31
C GLY A 64 6.97 -4.97 -2.46
N SER A 65 6.27 -4.22 -1.62
CA SER A 65 5.96 -2.80 -1.91
C SER A 65 6.92 -1.77 -1.29
N LEU A 66 7.81 -2.15 -0.40
CA LEU A 66 8.73 -1.23 0.27
C LEU A 66 10.05 -1.90 0.62
N THR A 67 11.09 -1.66 -0.16
CA THR A 67 12.45 -2.09 0.18
C THR A 67 13.08 -1.10 1.15
N LEU A 68 13.53 -1.58 2.31
CA LEU A 68 14.27 -0.79 3.29
C LEU A 68 15.77 -0.97 3.06
N ARG A 69 16.48 0.10 2.69
CA ARG A 69 17.94 0.10 2.48
C ARG A 69 18.65 0.69 3.67
N LEU A 70 19.62 -0.04 4.21
CA LEU A 70 20.38 0.31 5.41
C LEU A 70 21.84 -0.12 5.28
N SER A 71 22.70 0.46 6.12
CA SER A 71 24.05 -0.04 6.35
C SER A 71 24.08 -0.81 7.68
N GLY A 72 24.68 -1.99 7.68
CA GLY A 72 24.81 -2.82 8.87
C GLY A 72 26.26 -3.22 9.12
N ARG A 73 26.69 -3.16 10.38
CA ARG A 73 27.99 -3.66 10.83
C ARG A 73 27.81 -5.09 11.32
N VAL A 74 28.63 -6.00 10.86
CA VAL A 74 28.62 -7.40 11.29
C VAL A 74 29.08 -7.50 12.75
N ILE A 75 28.22 -8.01 13.61
CA ILE A 75 28.51 -8.21 15.04
C ILE A 75 28.97 -9.64 15.29
N ARG A 76 28.37 -10.60 14.58
CA ARG A 76 28.57 -12.01 14.82
C ARG A 76 28.28 -12.83 13.58
N VAL A 77 29.09 -13.86 13.36
CA VAL A 77 28.92 -14.87 12.31
C VAL A 77 28.96 -16.26 12.94
N GLU A 78 27.95 -17.07 12.68
CA GLU A 78 27.81 -18.43 13.23
C GLU A 78 27.38 -19.41 12.13
N PRO A 79 27.64 -20.72 12.27
CA PRO A 79 27.06 -21.70 11.37
C PRO A 79 25.54 -21.63 11.34
N GLY A 80 24.96 -21.80 10.16
CA GLY A 80 23.51 -21.82 9.98
C GLY A 80 22.84 -23.06 10.56
N PRO A 81 21.51 -23.10 10.59
CA PRO A 81 20.75 -24.24 11.10
C PRO A 81 21.10 -25.52 10.35
N GLY A 82 21.37 -26.62 11.08
CA GLY A 82 21.73 -27.89 10.48
C GLY A 82 23.09 -27.92 9.77
N GLY A 83 23.96 -26.90 10.01
CA GLY A 83 25.27 -26.82 9.37
C GLY A 83 25.24 -26.33 7.93
N GLN A 84 24.10 -25.88 7.44
CA GLN A 84 23.96 -25.28 6.11
C GLN A 84 23.94 -23.77 6.17
N GLY A 85 24.80 -23.12 5.36
CA GLY A 85 24.90 -21.67 5.29
C GLY A 85 25.47 -21.06 6.57
N VAL A 86 25.23 -19.76 6.73
CA VAL A 86 25.75 -18.90 7.80
C VAL A 86 24.62 -18.10 8.43
N ARG A 87 24.67 -17.94 9.74
CA ARG A 87 23.91 -16.92 10.49
C ARG A 87 24.80 -15.72 10.72
N MET A 88 24.34 -14.55 10.30
CA MET A 88 25.07 -13.30 10.42
C MET A 88 24.19 -12.26 11.14
N ALA A 89 24.64 -11.79 12.30
CA ALA A 89 23.98 -10.70 13.00
C ALA A 89 24.62 -9.36 12.61
N LEU A 90 23.76 -8.43 12.17
CA LEU A 90 24.18 -7.07 11.82
C LEU A 90 23.50 -6.06 12.74
N GLU A 91 24.26 -5.10 13.21
CA GLU A 91 23.77 -3.89 13.87
C GLU A 91 23.63 -2.79 12.82
N PHE A 92 22.49 -2.09 12.79
CA PHE A 92 22.31 -0.98 11.87
C PHE A 92 23.17 0.21 12.28
N VAL A 93 23.90 0.76 11.33
CA VAL A 93 24.80 1.91 11.52
C VAL A 93 24.36 3.10 10.67
N ASN A 94 24.87 4.28 10.97
CA ASN A 94 24.58 5.53 10.25
C ASN A 94 23.05 5.85 10.22
N LEU A 95 22.37 5.61 11.35
CA LEU A 95 20.94 5.86 11.50
C LEU A 95 20.67 7.32 11.86
N ASP A 96 20.23 8.10 10.88
CA ASP A 96 19.58 9.39 11.09
C ASP A 96 18.09 9.19 11.48
N ASP A 97 17.39 10.26 11.85
CA ASP A 97 15.99 10.19 12.27
C ASP A 97 15.06 9.68 11.15
N SER A 98 15.36 9.99 9.89
CA SER A 98 14.61 9.52 8.74
C SER A 98 14.72 7.99 8.60
N ARG A 99 15.93 7.44 8.71
CA ARG A 99 16.17 5.98 8.66
C ARG A 99 15.57 5.26 9.86
N ARG A 100 15.62 5.85 11.06
CA ARG A 100 14.93 5.32 12.25
C ARG A 100 13.43 5.24 12.04
N GLY A 101 12.82 6.31 11.53
CA GLY A 101 11.41 6.33 11.16
C GLY A 101 11.06 5.30 10.07
N ALA A 102 11.91 5.14 9.06
CA ALA A 102 11.72 4.12 8.02
C ALA A 102 11.77 2.69 8.57
N ILE A 103 12.68 2.39 9.51
CA ILE A 103 12.73 1.10 10.21
C ILE A 103 11.44 0.86 11.00
N GLU A 104 10.96 1.86 11.74
CA GLU A 104 9.73 1.74 12.52
C GLU A 104 8.52 1.44 11.64
N VAL A 105 8.38 2.17 10.53
CA VAL A 105 7.31 1.93 9.54
C VAL A 105 7.43 0.54 8.91
N PHE A 106 8.65 0.11 8.57
CA PHE A 106 8.89 -1.21 7.99
C PHE A 106 8.55 -2.31 8.99
N VAL A 107 9.02 -2.20 10.23
CA VAL A 107 8.73 -3.15 11.32
C VAL A 107 7.23 -3.17 11.63
N ALA A 108 6.58 -2.01 11.73
CA ALA A 108 5.13 -1.93 11.94
C ALA A 108 4.36 -2.66 10.84
N ARG A 109 4.74 -2.49 9.57
CA ARG A 109 4.13 -3.21 8.43
C ARG A 109 4.38 -4.72 8.47
N LEU A 110 5.53 -5.16 8.96
CA LEU A 110 5.80 -6.59 9.14
C LEU A 110 5.04 -7.19 10.32
N LEU A 111 4.82 -6.42 11.38
CA LEU A 111 4.01 -6.79 12.54
C LEU A 111 2.52 -6.73 12.24
N GLU A 112 2.10 -5.83 11.36
CA GLU A 112 0.85 -5.93 10.62
C GLU A 112 0.93 -7.12 9.65
N ALA A 113 1.33 -8.31 10.17
CA ALA A 113 1.08 -9.55 9.47
C ALA A 113 -0.37 -9.49 9.01
N PRO A 114 -0.72 -9.96 7.80
CA PRO A 114 -2.10 -10.07 7.43
C PRO A 114 -2.77 -10.84 8.57
N SER A 115 -3.39 -10.13 9.48
CA SER A 115 -4.36 -10.73 10.38
C SER A 115 -5.28 -11.46 9.42
N ALA A 116 -5.50 -12.77 9.67
CA ALA A 116 -6.35 -13.59 8.84
C ALA A 116 -7.60 -12.74 8.54
N THR A 117 -7.72 -12.29 7.30
CA THR A 117 -8.83 -11.43 6.95
C THR A 117 -10.04 -12.29 6.72
N PRO A 118 -11.24 -11.81 6.94
CA PRO A 118 -12.44 -12.58 6.61
C PRO A 118 -12.47 -13.07 5.16
N PHE A 119 -11.63 -12.51 4.30
CA PHE A 119 -11.55 -12.82 2.87
C PHE A 119 -10.45 -13.82 2.48
N ASP A 120 -9.66 -14.33 3.44
CA ASP A 120 -8.53 -15.24 3.16
C ASP A 120 -8.96 -16.58 2.54
N HIS A 121 -10.24 -16.96 2.70
CA HIS A 121 -10.81 -18.12 2.06
C HIS A 121 -11.14 -17.91 0.57
N LEU A 122 -11.20 -16.65 0.10
CA LEU A 122 -11.47 -16.33 -1.30
C LEU A 122 -10.23 -16.49 -2.16
N LYS A 123 -10.35 -17.23 -3.25
CA LYS A 123 -9.27 -17.35 -4.25
C LYS A 123 -9.19 -16.10 -5.11
N PRO A 124 -8.00 -15.75 -5.63
CA PRO A 124 -7.89 -14.71 -6.66
C PRO A 124 -8.83 -15.01 -7.84
N GLY A 125 -9.64 -14.02 -8.23
CA GLY A 125 -10.62 -14.22 -9.29
C GLY A 125 -11.90 -14.94 -8.87
N ALA A 126 -12.20 -15.01 -7.57
CA ALA A 126 -13.47 -15.57 -7.07
C ALA A 126 -14.69 -14.98 -7.79
N PRO A 127 -15.74 -15.80 -8.08
CA PRO A 127 -16.95 -15.33 -8.75
C PRO A 127 -17.62 -14.20 -7.97
N PRO A 128 -18.29 -13.24 -8.64
CA PRO A 128 -18.99 -12.13 -7.97
C PRO A 128 -20.00 -12.57 -6.89
N GLN A 129 -20.64 -13.69 -7.09
CA GLN A 129 -21.60 -14.25 -6.12
C GLN A 129 -20.91 -14.71 -4.83
N GLU A 130 -19.75 -15.33 -4.92
CA GLU A 130 -18.96 -15.77 -3.77
C GLU A 130 -18.44 -14.56 -2.99
N ILE A 131 -17.94 -13.53 -3.69
CA ILE A 131 -17.52 -12.27 -3.09
C ILE A 131 -18.68 -11.59 -2.37
N LYS A 132 -19.86 -11.51 -3.02
CA LYS A 132 -21.05 -10.94 -2.41
C LYS A 132 -21.44 -11.67 -1.13
N LYS A 133 -21.46 -13.00 -1.15
CA LYS A 133 -21.77 -13.84 0.03
C LYS A 133 -20.77 -13.60 1.16
N ALA A 134 -19.48 -13.48 0.84
CA ALA A 134 -18.43 -13.19 1.83
C ALA A 134 -18.60 -11.78 2.45
N LEU A 135 -18.94 -10.78 1.64
CA LEU A 135 -19.25 -9.43 2.14
C LEU A 135 -20.50 -9.41 3.03
N GLU A 136 -21.57 -10.08 2.63
CA GLU A 136 -22.81 -10.16 3.41
C GLU A 136 -22.65 -10.91 4.75
N ALA A 137 -21.70 -11.84 4.84
CA ALA A 137 -21.39 -12.54 6.08
C ALA A 137 -20.73 -11.64 7.15
N ILE A 138 -20.19 -10.48 6.75
CA ILE A 138 -19.52 -9.54 7.64
C ILE A 138 -20.49 -8.39 8.01
N PRO A 139 -20.68 -8.09 9.31
CA PRO A 139 -21.51 -6.96 9.73
C PRO A 139 -21.06 -5.64 9.10
N LEU A 140 -22.00 -4.78 8.71
CA LEU A 140 -21.72 -3.50 8.05
C LEU A 140 -20.69 -2.63 8.80
N ALA A 141 -20.86 -2.48 10.11
CA ALA A 141 -19.93 -1.70 10.92
C ALA A 141 -18.50 -2.23 10.84
N GLN A 142 -18.32 -3.55 10.79
CA GLN A 142 -17.02 -4.18 10.65
C GLN A 142 -16.45 -3.95 9.24
N ARG A 143 -17.26 -4.03 8.18
CA ARG A 143 -16.83 -3.73 6.81
C ARG A 143 -16.35 -2.29 6.65
N ILE A 144 -17.06 -1.32 7.25
CA ILE A 144 -16.66 0.09 7.27
C ILE A 144 -15.32 0.26 8.01
N ALA A 145 -15.18 -0.32 9.20
CA ALA A 145 -13.96 -0.23 9.99
C ALA A 145 -12.76 -0.87 9.26
N MET A 146 -12.96 -2.02 8.63
CA MET A 146 -11.94 -2.68 7.82
C MET A 146 -11.51 -1.82 6.63
N SER A 147 -12.46 -1.23 5.89
CA SER A 147 -12.20 -0.47 4.67
C SER A 147 -11.19 0.66 4.86
N SER A 148 -11.22 1.33 6.01
CA SER A 148 -10.31 2.44 6.32
C SER A 148 -8.83 2.03 6.44
N ARG A 149 -8.54 0.73 6.66
CA ARG A 149 -7.18 0.19 6.88
C ARG A 149 -6.88 -1.07 6.07
N ALA A 150 -7.79 -1.48 5.21
CA ALA A 150 -7.67 -2.70 4.43
C ALA A 150 -6.37 -2.75 3.61
N PRO A 151 -5.65 -3.89 3.59
CA PRO A 151 -4.56 -4.13 2.66
C PRO A 151 -5.11 -4.26 1.22
N LEU A 152 -4.23 -4.17 0.20
CA LEU A 152 -4.62 -4.19 -1.21
C LEU A 152 -5.57 -5.34 -1.56
N LYS A 153 -5.25 -6.57 -1.13
CA LYS A 153 -6.07 -7.76 -1.37
C LYS A 153 -7.53 -7.59 -0.92
N ASP A 154 -7.72 -7.05 0.27
CA ASP A 154 -9.06 -6.85 0.83
C ASP A 154 -9.78 -5.66 0.19
N ARG A 155 -9.04 -4.62 -0.20
CA ARG A 155 -9.61 -3.47 -0.90
C ARG A 155 -10.19 -3.85 -2.26
N GLU A 156 -9.55 -4.79 -2.98
CA GLU A 156 -10.09 -5.33 -4.23
C GLU A 156 -11.45 -5.99 -4.05
N ILE A 157 -11.69 -6.63 -2.91
CA ILE A 157 -12.98 -7.26 -2.55
C ILE A 157 -13.97 -6.19 -2.07
N LEU A 158 -13.56 -5.35 -1.11
CA LEU A 158 -14.39 -4.30 -0.52
C LEU A 158 -14.87 -3.27 -1.55
N ARG A 159 -14.12 -3.04 -2.62
CA ARG A 159 -14.52 -2.19 -3.76
C ARG A 159 -15.78 -2.68 -4.47
N LEU A 160 -16.11 -3.96 -4.34
CA LEU A 160 -17.31 -4.57 -4.92
C LEU A 160 -18.53 -4.50 -3.97
N ASP A 161 -18.37 -3.90 -2.80
CA ASP A 161 -19.47 -3.69 -1.87
C ASP A 161 -20.52 -2.73 -2.47
N THR A 162 -21.78 -2.99 -2.16
CA THR A 162 -22.90 -2.15 -2.60
C THR A 162 -23.27 -1.07 -1.58
N ASN A 163 -22.67 -1.11 -0.39
CA ASN A 163 -22.96 -0.14 0.65
C ASN A 163 -22.09 1.11 0.51
N PRO A 164 -22.70 2.29 0.34
CA PRO A 164 -21.97 3.54 0.13
C PRO A 164 -20.99 3.91 1.24
N ALA A 165 -21.30 3.58 2.51
CA ALA A 165 -20.44 3.91 3.64
C ALA A 165 -19.13 3.08 3.63
N VAL A 166 -19.18 1.84 3.13
CA VAL A 166 -18.01 0.99 2.93
C VAL A 166 -17.10 1.60 1.85
N LEU A 167 -17.70 2.01 0.73
CA LEU A 167 -16.99 2.63 -0.39
C LEU A 167 -16.38 3.99 -0.02
N ASP A 168 -17.08 4.79 0.80
CA ASP A 168 -16.58 6.06 1.33
C ASP A 168 -15.38 5.85 2.27
N ALA A 169 -15.47 4.90 3.19
CA ALA A 169 -14.35 4.53 4.06
C ALA A 169 -13.15 3.99 3.26
N LEU A 170 -13.41 3.24 2.19
CA LEU A 170 -12.40 2.71 1.30
C LEU A 170 -11.67 3.81 0.53
N ALA A 171 -12.39 4.79 -0.01
CA ALA A 171 -11.80 5.94 -0.71
C ALA A 171 -10.85 6.77 0.19
N ARG A 172 -11.11 6.77 1.50
CA ARG A 172 -10.28 7.46 2.51
C ARG A 172 -9.11 6.63 3.03
N ASN A 173 -8.99 5.36 2.62
CA ASN A 173 -7.88 4.51 3.03
C ASN A 173 -6.54 5.11 2.55
N PRO A 174 -5.53 5.28 3.44
CA PRO A 174 -4.24 5.86 3.05
C PRO A 174 -3.51 5.07 1.97
N GLY A 175 -3.71 3.75 1.91
CA GLY A 175 -3.13 2.88 0.90
C GLY A 175 -3.90 2.81 -0.42
N PHE A 176 -5.04 3.54 -0.53
CA PHE A 176 -5.87 3.53 -1.74
C PHE A 176 -5.16 4.25 -2.89
N GLY A 177 -4.94 3.53 -3.99
CA GLY A 177 -4.16 4.00 -5.13
C GLY A 177 -5.00 4.57 -6.28
N VAL A 178 -4.33 5.15 -7.27
CA VAL A 178 -4.99 5.76 -8.43
C VAL A 178 -5.77 4.76 -9.27
N GLU A 179 -5.27 3.55 -9.46
CA GLU A 179 -5.97 2.49 -10.20
C GLU A 179 -7.25 2.06 -9.49
N GLU A 180 -7.19 1.99 -8.16
CA GLU A 180 -8.37 1.68 -7.35
C GLU A 180 -9.38 2.83 -7.41
N ALA A 181 -8.91 4.09 -7.40
CA ALA A 181 -9.76 5.28 -7.56
C ALA A 181 -10.47 5.31 -8.92
N ARG A 182 -9.77 4.95 -10.01
CA ARG A 182 -10.37 4.80 -11.35
C ARG A 182 -11.47 3.76 -11.37
N ALA A 183 -11.21 2.60 -10.77
CA ALA A 183 -12.16 1.50 -10.69
C ALA A 183 -13.36 1.82 -9.76
N LEU A 184 -13.13 2.58 -8.67
CA LEU A 184 -14.18 2.99 -7.75
C LEU A 184 -15.07 4.08 -8.35
N ALA A 185 -14.50 5.06 -9.06
CA ALA A 185 -15.22 6.21 -9.60
C ALA A 185 -16.35 5.86 -10.59
N VAL A 186 -16.38 4.63 -11.11
CA VAL A 186 -17.47 4.12 -11.97
C VAL A 186 -18.56 3.37 -11.20
N SER A 187 -18.42 3.17 -9.90
CA SER A 187 -19.37 2.41 -9.08
C SER A 187 -20.68 3.19 -8.89
N ALA A 188 -21.79 2.62 -9.30
CA ALA A 188 -23.11 3.23 -9.17
C ALA A 188 -23.57 3.49 -7.71
N TYR A 189 -22.87 2.93 -6.75
CA TYR A 189 -23.20 3.03 -5.32
C TYR A 189 -22.57 4.21 -4.61
N LEU A 190 -21.69 4.99 -5.29
CA LEU A 190 -21.05 6.16 -4.69
C LEU A 190 -22.06 7.26 -4.36
N LEU A 191 -21.83 7.92 -3.23
CA LEU A 191 -22.55 9.13 -2.86
C LEU A 191 -21.87 10.38 -3.44
N PRO A 192 -22.63 11.50 -3.61
CA PRO A 192 -22.05 12.75 -4.04
C PRO A 192 -20.83 13.18 -3.22
N GLY A 193 -20.88 13.02 -1.89
CA GLY A 193 -19.75 13.36 -1.00
C GLY A 193 -18.50 12.55 -1.25
N THR A 194 -18.63 11.25 -1.61
CA THR A 194 -17.47 10.41 -1.97
C THR A 194 -16.88 10.82 -3.32
N LEU A 195 -17.73 11.20 -4.29
CA LEU A 195 -17.29 11.72 -5.57
C LEU A 195 -16.55 13.06 -5.40
N ASP A 196 -17.05 13.93 -4.51
CA ASP A 196 -16.40 15.18 -4.14
C ASP A 196 -15.04 14.92 -3.48
N ALA A 197 -14.96 13.92 -2.60
CA ALA A 197 -13.71 13.51 -1.96
C ALA A 197 -12.68 13.03 -3.00
N LEU A 198 -13.05 12.14 -3.92
CA LEU A 198 -12.20 11.67 -5.00
C LEU A 198 -11.71 12.81 -5.91
N ALA A 199 -12.60 13.76 -6.23
CA ALA A 199 -12.29 14.91 -7.08
C ALA A 199 -11.31 15.91 -6.42
N ASN A 200 -11.24 15.92 -5.09
CA ASN A 200 -10.41 16.85 -4.31
C ASN A 200 -9.15 16.20 -3.73
N ASP A 201 -9.07 14.88 -3.72
CA ASP A 201 -7.92 14.16 -3.16
C ASP A 201 -6.66 14.42 -3.98
N LEU A 202 -5.61 14.90 -3.32
CA LEU A 202 -4.33 15.24 -3.95
C LEU A 202 -3.69 14.05 -4.68
N ARG A 203 -4.03 12.83 -4.28
CA ARG A 203 -3.53 11.60 -4.91
C ARG A 203 -4.12 11.35 -6.30
N PHE A 204 -5.36 11.83 -6.57
CA PHE A 204 -6.13 11.47 -7.77
C PHE A 204 -6.66 12.67 -8.56
N LYS A 205 -6.68 13.88 -7.98
CA LYS A 205 -7.30 15.06 -8.58
C LYS A 205 -6.81 15.42 -9.98
N ASP A 206 -5.58 15.02 -10.32
CA ASP A 206 -4.96 15.32 -11.61
C ASP A 206 -5.06 14.13 -12.59
N ASP A 207 -5.57 12.99 -12.15
CA ASP A 207 -5.75 11.83 -13.01
C ASP A 207 -6.94 12.01 -13.96
N GLU A 208 -6.66 11.95 -15.28
CA GLU A 208 -7.66 12.16 -16.33
C GLU A 208 -8.81 11.16 -16.25
N ALA A 209 -8.50 9.89 -15.98
CA ALA A 209 -9.51 8.83 -15.97
C ALA A 209 -10.46 8.95 -14.78
N VAL A 210 -9.94 9.27 -13.59
CA VAL A 210 -10.75 9.56 -12.39
C VAL A 210 -11.64 10.76 -12.65
N ARG A 211 -11.09 11.87 -13.17
CA ARG A 211 -11.85 13.10 -13.47
C ARG A 211 -12.94 12.86 -14.50
N MET A 212 -12.66 12.11 -15.55
CA MET A 212 -13.66 11.73 -16.56
C MET A 212 -14.77 10.86 -15.97
N ALA A 213 -14.42 9.85 -15.14
CA ALA A 213 -15.40 9.00 -14.49
C ALA A 213 -16.31 9.78 -13.54
N VAL A 214 -15.74 10.65 -12.72
CA VAL A 214 -16.50 11.52 -11.82
C VAL A 214 -17.43 12.46 -12.62
N ALA A 215 -16.96 13.08 -13.72
CA ALA A 215 -17.76 14.01 -14.51
C ALA A 215 -19.03 13.39 -15.13
N VAL A 216 -18.99 12.10 -15.48
CA VAL A 216 -20.14 11.38 -16.08
C VAL A 216 -20.95 10.60 -15.07
N HIS A 217 -20.57 10.60 -13.80
CA HIS A 217 -21.22 9.80 -12.78
C HIS A 217 -22.66 10.34 -12.52
N PRO A 218 -23.69 9.47 -12.48
CA PRO A 218 -25.10 9.94 -12.38
C PRO A 218 -25.43 10.70 -11.09
N ARG A 219 -24.61 10.50 -10.04
CA ARG A 219 -24.78 11.16 -8.74
C ARG A 219 -23.78 12.31 -8.49
N VAL A 220 -23.01 12.70 -9.49
CA VAL A 220 -22.08 13.83 -9.31
C VAL A 220 -22.82 15.14 -9.11
N SER A 221 -22.36 15.96 -8.18
CA SER A 221 -22.90 17.32 -8.03
C SER A 221 -22.48 18.21 -9.21
N PRO A 222 -23.34 19.14 -9.68
CA PRO A 222 -22.97 20.05 -10.76
C PRO A 222 -21.67 20.83 -10.48
N PRO A 223 -21.43 21.37 -9.27
CA PRO A 223 -20.16 22.03 -8.96
C PRO A 223 -18.94 21.13 -9.11
N THR A 224 -19.04 19.88 -8.64
CA THR A 224 -17.94 18.90 -8.76
C THR A 224 -17.67 18.54 -10.21
N ALA A 225 -18.71 18.29 -11.00
CA ALA A 225 -18.58 18.00 -12.42
C ALA A 225 -17.91 19.16 -13.19
N GLU A 226 -18.27 20.39 -12.87
CA GLU A 226 -17.63 21.59 -13.43
C GLU A 226 -16.16 21.69 -13.00
N LYS A 227 -15.88 21.49 -11.72
CA LYS A 227 -14.53 21.55 -11.17
C LYS A 227 -13.58 20.53 -11.84
N VAL A 228 -13.98 19.25 -11.93
CA VAL A 228 -13.12 18.21 -12.52
C VAL A 228 -12.89 18.41 -14.01
N THR A 229 -13.78 19.14 -14.70
CA THR A 229 -13.65 19.43 -16.13
C THR A 229 -13.01 20.81 -16.43
N ALA A 230 -12.77 21.65 -15.40
CA ALA A 230 -12.31 23.03 -15.58
C ALA A 230 -11.07 23.16 -16.46
N ASN A 231 -10.06 22.32 -16.23
CA ASN A 231 -8.77 22.37 -16.93
C ASN A 231 -8.67 21.36 -18.09
N PHE A 232 -9.78 20.80 -18.57
CA PHE A 232 -9.74 19.91 -19.73
C PHE A 232 -9.46 20.70 -21.01
N ARG A 233 -8.52 20.16 -21.81
CA ARG A 233 -8.21 20.65 -23.15
C ARG A 233 -9.23 20.13 -24.14
N VAL A 234 -9.30 20.76 -25.33
CA VAL A 234 -10.27 20.40 -26.39
C VAL A 234 -10.32 18.90 -26.70
N PRO A 235 -9.21 18.15 -26.83
CA PRO A 235 -9.28 16.70 -27.06
C PRO A 235 -9.97 15.93 -25.92
N GLN A 236 -9.73 16.32 -24.67
CA GLN A 236 -10.36 15.71 -23.50
C GLN A 236 -11.85 16.05 -23.43
N LEU A 237 -12.22 17.27 -23.75
CA LEU A 237 -13.62 17.70 -23.85
C LEU A 237 -14.37 16.91 -24.91
N LYS A 238 -13.79 16.68 -26.09
CA LYS A 238 -14.38 15.85 -27.16
C LYS A 238 -14.57 14.41 -26.70
N LYS A 239 -13.56 13.80 -26.04
CA LYS A 239 -13.69 12.46 -25.44
C LYS A 239 -14.83 12.39 -24.43
N LEU A 240 -14.95 13.42 -23.57
CA LEU A 240 -15.97 13.46 -22.52
C LEU A 240 -17.37 13.62 -23.13
N LEU A 241 -17.53 14.52 -24.13
CA LEU A 241 -18.79 14.75 -24.83
C LEU A 241 -19.33 13.50 -25.55
N ALA A 242 -18.43 12.57 -25.96
CA ALA A 242 -18.81 11.30 -26.56
C ALA A 242 -19.31 10.27 -25.52
N LYS A 243 -19.06 10.48 -24.20
CA LYS A 243 -19.50 9.55 -23.16
C LYS A 243 -20.99 9.74 -22.84
N PRO A 244 -21.74 8.65 -22.60
CA PRO A 244 -23.06 8.71 -21.99
C PRO A 244 -22.95 9.17 -20.52
N GLY A 245 -24.05 9.66 -19.94
CA GLY A 245 -24.12 10.01 -18.52
C GLY A 245 -23.84 11.48 -18.18
N LEU A 246 -23.35 12.29 -19.12
CA LEU A 246 -23.25 13.73 -18.92
C LEU A 246 -24.63 14.39 -18.77
N SER A 247 -24.80 15.23 -17.75
CA SER A 247 -25.99 16.08 -17.66
C SER A 247 -26.07 17.04 -18.86
N GLN A 248 -27.28 17.34 -19.33
CA GLN A 248 -27.46 18.22 -20.47
C GLN A 248 -26.80 19.61 -20.25
N ALA A 249 -26.98 20.20 -19.07
CA ALA A 249 -26.40 21.47 -18.73
C ALA A 249 -24.85 21.47 -18.83
N LEU A 250 -24.21 20.40 -18.30
CA LEU A 250 -22.76 20.26 -18.42
C LEU A 250 -22.33 20.04 -19.88
N ARG A 251 -23.07 19.22 -20.64
CA ARG A 251 -22.81 18.96 -22.07
C ARG A 251 -22.79 20.26 -22.88
N GLU A 252 -23.81 21.10 -22.72
CA GLU A 252 -23.89 22.41 -23.41
C GLU A 252 -22.73 23.34 -23.03
N LYS A 253 -22.40 23.41 -21.74
CA LYS A 253 -21.28 24.19 -21.25
C LYS A 253 -19.93 23.73 -21.81
N LEU A 254 -19.70 22.43 -21.86
CA LEU A 254 -18.46 21.85 -22.40
C LEU A 254 -18.40 22.02 -23.92
N PHE A 255 -19.53 21.86 -24.63
CA PHE A 255 -19.59 22.06 -26.09
C PHE A 255 -19.21 23.50 -26.46
N ARG A 256 -19.73 24.51 -25.78
CA ARG A 256 -19.34 25.92 -26.02
C ARG A 256 -17.81 26.14 -25.84
N ARG A 257 -17.17 25.40 -24.92
CA ARG A 257 -15.71 25.46 -24.71
C ARG A 257 -14.90 24.82 -25.85
N THR A 258 -15.49 23.91 -26.60
CA THR A 258 -14.81 23.31 -27.77
C THR A 258 -14.86 24.16 -29.03
N GLN A 259 -15.71 25.24 -29.03
CA GLN A 259 -15.87 26.16 -30.17
C GLN A 259 -15.01 27.43 -30.03
N ARG A 260 -14.37 27.64 -28.89
CA ARG A 260 -13.42 28.72 -28.62
C ARG A 260 -12.00 28.27 -28.89
#